data_7d14e14afe1cb0865bce356b6f1263e9
#
_entry.id   7d14e14afe1cb0865bce356b6f1263e9
#
_cell.length_a   1.000
_cell.length_b   1.000
_cell.length_c   1.000
_cell.angle_alpha   90.00
_cell.angle_beta   90.00
_cell.angle_gamma   90.00
#
_symmetry.space_group_name_H-M   'P 1'
#
loop_
_entity.id
_entity.type
_entity.pdbx_description
1 polymer ?
#
loop_
_entity_poly.entity_id
_entity_poly.type
_entity_poly.pdbx_seq_one_letter_code
_entity_poly.pdbx_strand_id
1 'polypeptide(L)'
;VYKRQNQNDLYRRFFSISDSNADYTLEPATVIAHVPDDPSGSFIINIGQSQGITSGMPVITENGLVGIVGRVSERYCRVLTLMDPAVNIGVLDSTTLDTGILTGDAAMSEDNTARLTYLRLQSEAAAGDLILTSGYGEQIPQGLTVGYLSEVSLAATGLTLEGVIDLSARPENARQVFVITLSLIHISEPTRLLSI
;
A
#
# COMPACT_ATOMS: atom_id res chain seq x y z
N VAL A 1 -17.55 -15.46 -19.61
CA VAL A 1 -17.78 -16.02 -18.27
C VAL A 1 -16.44 -16.50 -17.67
N TYR A 2 -15.60 -17.22 -18.40
CA TYR A 2 -14.31 -17.74 -17.91
C TYR A 2 -13.28 -16.68 -17.48
N LYS A 3 -13.27 -15.50 -18.12
CA LYS A 3 -12.34 -14.41 -17.75
C LYS A 3 -12.60 -13.81 -16.35
N ARG A 4 -13.87 -13.76 -15.92
CA ARG A 4 -14.23 -13.22 -14.59
C ARG A 4 -13.97 -14.21 -13.44
N GLN A 5 -14.06 -15.52 -13.70
CA GLN A 5 -13.76 -16.54 -12.69
C GLN A 5 -12.25 -16.62 -12.42
N ASN A 6 -11.41 -16.56 -13.45
CA ASN A 6 -9.95 -16.53 -13.28
C ASN A 6 -9.47 -15.26 -12.54
N GLN A 7 -10.14 -14.13 -12.73
CA GLN A 7 -9.85 -12.90 -11.97
C GLN A 7 -10.20 -13.08 -10.48
N ASN A 8 -11.35 -13.67 -10.15
CA ASN A 8 -11.75 -13.88 -8.76
C ASN A 8 -10.86 -14.90 -8.01
N ASP A 9 -10.37 -15.92 -8.71
CA ASP A 9 -9.44 -16.90 -8.13
C ASP A 9 -8.01 -16.30 -7.98
N LEU A 10 -7.62 -15.42 -8.90
CA LEU A 10 -6.43 -14.58 -8.74
C LEU A 10 -6.56 -13.69 -7.49
N TYR A 11 -7.68 -13.02 -7.32
CA TYR A 11 -7.97 -12.19 -6.14
C TYR A 11 -7.84 -12.96 -4.83
N ARG A 12 -8.34 -14.18 -4.76
CA ARG A 12 -8.27 -15.02 -3.55
C ARG A 12 -6.85 -15.51 -3.24
N ARG A 13 -6.02 -15.73 -4.25
CA ARG A 13 -4.61 -16.13 -4.07
C ARG A 13 -3.72 -14.99 -3.58
N PHE A 14 -4.03 -13.75 -3.97
CA PHE A 14 -3.31 -12.56 -3.54
C PHE A 14 -3.71 -12.07 -2.14
N PHE A 15 -4.90 -12.45 -1.67
CA PHE A 15 -5.42 -12.00 -0.40
C PHE A 15 -5.59 -13.14 0.60
N SER A 16 -4.48 -13.67 1.09
CA SER A 16 -4.43 -14.15 2.46
C SER A 16 -4.46 -12.93 3.41
N ILE A 17 -5.36 -11.99 3.15
CA ILE A 17 -5.68 -10.95 4.12
C ILE A 17 -6.43 -11.70 5.22
N SER A 18 -5.71 -11.97 6.30
CA SER A 18 -6.22 -12.51 7.55
C SER A 18 -7.55 -11.85 7.89
N ASP A 19 -8.52 -12.67 8.34
CA ASP A 19 -9.88 -12.39 8.78
C ASP A 19 -10.10 -11.19 9.73
N SER A 20 -9.56 -10.04 9.42
CA SER A 20 -9.99 -8.81 10.04
C SER A 20 -11.19 -8.28 9.24
N ASN A 21 -12.36 -8.31 9.86
CA ASN A 21 -13.71 -7.92 9.45
C ASN A 21 -13.87 -6.57 8.69
N ALA A 22 -13.00 -6.23 7.77
CA ALA A 22 -13.16 -5.09 6.88
C ALA A 22 -13.49 -5.61 5.48
N ASP A 23 -14.69 -5.37 5.02
CA ASP A 23 -15.13 -5.65 3.66
C ASP A 23 -14.40 -4.73 2.68
N TYR A 24 -13.18 -5.11 2.29
CA TYR A 24 -12.45 -4.42 1.23
C TYR A 24 -12.96 -4.86 -0.13
N THR A 25 -13.23 -3.89 -0.98
CA THR A 25 -13.53 -4.11 -2.39
C THR A 25 -12.31 -3.75 -3.22
N LEU A 26 -12.05 -4.53 -4.26
CA LEU A 26 -10.95 -4.31 -5.18
C LEU A 26 -11.49 -3.80 -6.51
N GLU A 27 -11.13 -2.57 -6.84
CA GLU A 27 -11.48 -1.96 -8.11
C GLU A 27 -10.33 -2.15 -9.11
N PRO A 28 -10.54 -2.95 -10.17
CA PRO A 28 -9.50 -3.17 -11.17
C PRO A 28 -9.28 -1.93 -12.03
N ALA A 29 -8.02 -1.61 -12.28
CA ALA A 29 -7.63 -0.49 -13.11
C ALA A 29 -6.48 -0.84 -14.04
N THR A 30 -6.39 -0.10 -15.14
CA THR A 30 -5.31 -0.21 -16.12
C THR A 30 -4.44 1.03 -16.06
N VAL A 31 -3.13 0.84 -16.06
CA VAL A 31 -2.18 1.96 -16.20
C VAL A 31 -2.25 2.48 -17.64
N ILE A 32 -2.59 3.75 -17.80
CA ILE A 32 -2.76 4.41 -19.09
C ILE A 32 -1.61 5.33 -19.49
N ALA A 33 -0.83 5.79 -18.50
CA ALA A 33 0.37 6.58 -18.74
C ALA A 33 1.30 6.57 -17.52
N HIS A 34 2.59 6.70 -17.75
CA HIS A 34 3.57 7.08 -16.74
C HIS A 34 3.78 8.60 -16.82
N VAL A 35 4.03 9.24 -15.67
CA VAL A 35 4.28 10.69 -15.64
C VAL A 35 5.71 10.93 -16.12
N PRO A 36 5.91 11.66 -17.23
CA PRO A 36 7.24 11.96 -17.73
C PRO A 36 8.04 12.78 -16.71
N ASP A 37 9.34 12.54 -16.66
CA ASP A 37 10.29 13.29 -15.82
C ASP A 37 9.97 13.26 -14.32
N ASP A 38 9.17 12.30 -13.87
CA ASP A 38 8.92 12.05 -12.44
C ASP A 38 9.88 10.98 -11.92
N PRO A 39 10.88 11.34 -11.14
CA PRO A 39 11.85 10.39 -10.61
C PRO A 39 11.22 9.33 -9.70
N SER A 40 10.08 9.62 -9.09
CA SER A 40 9.34 8.65 -8.25
C SER A 40 8.57 7.61 -9.07
N GLY A 41 8.49 7.76 -10.40
CA GLY A 41 7.79 6.83 -11.27
C GLY A 41 6.26 6.81 -11.12
N SER A 42 5.64 7.94 -10.73
CA SER A 42 4.17 8.05 -10.65
C SER A 42 3.51 7.73 -11.99
N PHE A 43 2.32 7.17 -11.93
CA PHE A 43 1.56 6.77 -13.12
C PHE A 43 0.08 7.12 -13.00
N ILE A 44 -0.63 7.04 -14.12
CA ILE A 44 -2.05 7.36 -14.23
C ILE A 44 -2.83 6.08 -14.52
N ILE A 45 -3.94 5.90 -13.83
CA ILE A 45 -4.87 4.78 -14.03
C ILE A 45 -6.24 5.27 -14.51
N ASN A 46 -6.97 4.40 -15.22
CA ASN A 46 -8.22 4.70 -15.93
C ASN A 46 -9.49 4.66 -15.06
N ILE A 47 -9.35 4.84 -13.74
CA ILE A 47 -10.49 4.97 -12.82
C ILE A 47 -10.35 6.25 -11.99
N GLY A 48 -11.46 6.78 -11.53
CA GLY A 48 -11.48 8.05 -10.81
C GLY A 48 -12.68 8.21 -9.89
N GLN A 49 -13.08 9.45 -9.64
CA GLN A 49 -14.15 9.77 -8.71
C GLN A 49 -15.50 9.13 -9.08
N SER A 50 -15.77 8.94 -10.38
CA SER A 50 -17.01 8.28 -10.85
C SER A 50 -17.12 6.81 -10.43
N GLN A 51 -16.01 6.16 -10.06
CA GLN A 51 -15.95 4.81 -9.50
C GLN A 51 -15.73 4.79 -7.98
N GLY A 52 -15.92 5.92 -7.31
CA GLY A 52 -15.75 6.01 -5.85
C GLY A 52 -14.30 6.10 -5.37
N ILE A 53 -13.34 6.36 -6.28
CA ILE A 53 -11.94 6.48 -5.92
C ILE A 53 -11.68 7.83 -5.23
N THR A 54 -10.96 7.78 -4.12
CA THR A 54 -10.53 8.95 -3.36
C THR A 54 -9.01 8.92 -3.10
N SER A 55 -8.44 10.08 -2.82
CA SER A 55 -7.03 10.20 -2.47
C SER A 55 -6.69 9.41 -1.20
N GLY A 56 -5.51 8.80 -1.15
CA GLY A 56 -5.03 8.00 -0.05
C GLY A 56 -5.35 6.50 -0.14
N MET A 57 -6.24 6.09 -1.03
CA MET A 57 -6.55 4.67 -1.24
C MET A 57 -5.32 3.90 -1.71
N PRO A 58 -5.03 2.71 -1.15
CA PRO A 58 -3.88 1.92 -1.56
C PRO A 58 -4.07 1.28 -2.93
N VAL A 59 -2.99 1.26 -3.70
CA VAL A 59 -2.91 0.66 -5.03
C VAL A 59 -1.95 -0.52 -4.98
N ILE A 60 -2.42 -1.67 -5.41
CA ILE A 60 -1.66 -2.92 -5.35
C ILE A 60 -1.48 -3.55 -6.73
N THR A 61 -0.42 -4.31 -6.85
CA THR A 61 -0.13 -5.23 -7.95
C THR A 61 -0.12 -6.66 -7.45
N GLU A 62 0.19 -7.61 -8.31
CA GLU A 62 0.43 -9.01 -7.93
C GLU A 62 1.60 -9.19 -6.94
N ASN A 63 2.54 -8.25 -6.90
CA ASN A 63 3.73 -8.32 -6.07
C ASN A 63 3.58 -7.57 -4.73
N GLY A 64 2.48 -6.86 -4.52
CA GLY A 64 2.21 -6.12 -3.29
C GLY A 64 1.80 -4.67 -3.53
N LEU A 65 1.94 -3.86 -2.51
CA LEU A 65 1.63 -2.43 -2.53
C LEU A 65 2.60 -1.69 -3.46
N VAL A 66 2.06 -0.95 -4.44
CA VAL A 66 2.88 -0.17 -5.37
C VAL A 66 2.83 1.34 -5.07
N GLY A 67 1.78 1.80 -4.39
CA GLY A 67 1.61 3.20 -4.06
C GLY A 67 0.23 3.51 -3.49
N ILE A 68 -0.09 4.77 -3.47
CA ILE A 68 -1.40 5.29 -3.05
C ILE A 68 -1.99 6.20 -4.11
N VAL A 69 -3.31 6.31 -4.12
CA VAL A 69 -4.02 7.27 -4.98
C VAL A 69 -3.67 8.68 -4.53
N GLY A 70 -3.13 9.47 -5.43
CA GLY A 70 -2.84 10.90 -5.23
C GLY A 70 -3.99 11.78 -5.70
N ARG A 71 -3.76 12.56 -6.78
CA ARG A 71 -4.77 13.44 -7.37
C ARG A 71 -5.81 12.62 -8.13
N VAL A 72 -7.08 12.86 -7.81
CA VAL A 72 -8.23 12.19 -8.45
C VAL A 72 -8.96 13.16 -9.37
N SER A 73 -9.24 12.72 -10.60
CA SER A 73 -10.15 13.34 -11.55
C SER A 73 -11.41 12.48 -11.71
N GLU A 74 -12.35 12.93 -12.52
CA GLU A 74 -13.64 12.23 -12.67
C GLU A 74 -13.46 10.78 -13.19
N ARG A 75 -12.55 10.55 -14.16
CA ARG A 75 -12.38 9.27 -14.88
C ARG A 75 -10.98 8.66 -14.77
N TYR A 76 -10.04 9.33 -14.16
CA TYR A 76 -8.66 8.86 -13.98
C TYR A 76 -8.08 9.42 -12.69
N CYS A 77 -7.07 8.78 -12.18
CA CYS A 77 -6.30 9.33 -11.05
C CYS A 77 -4.81 9.06 -11.22
N ARG A 78 -4.00 9.91 -10.58
CA ARG A 78 -2.56 9.72 -10.46
C ARG A 78 -2.28 8.85 -9.25
N VAL A 79 -1.41 7.88 -9.41
CA VAL A 79 -0.88 7.06 -8.32
C VAL A 79 0.51 7.58 -7.97
N LEU A 80 0.71 7.88 -6.71
CA LEU A 80 2.02 8.18 -6.11
C LEU A 80 2.63 6.85 -5.69
N THR A 81 3.83 6.56 -6.13
CA THR A 81 4.51 5.31 -5.78
C THR A 81 5.05 5.35 -4.35
N LEU A 82 5.48 4.22 -3.83
CA LEU A 82 6.12 4.15 -2.50
C LEU A 82 7.46 4.90 -2.42
N MET A 83 8.00 5.32 -3.58
CA MET A 83 9.23 6.11 -3.67
C MET A 83 8.98 7.63 -3.70
N ASP A 84 7.70 8.05 -3.79
CA ASP A 84 7.35 9.48 -3.78
C ASP A 84 7.54 10.06 -2.36
N PRO A 85 8.29 11.17 -2.19
CA PRO A 85 8.52 11.80 -0.88
C PRO A 85 7.24 12.24 -0.15
N ALA A 86 6.13 12.39 -0.85
CA ALA A 86 4.83 12.69 -0.24
C ALA A 86 4.17 11.46 0.41
N VAL A 87 4.71 10.26 0.15
CA VAL A 87 4.17 9.00 0.66
C VAL A 87 4.83 8.63 1.98
N ASN A 88 4.01 8.52 3.02
CA ASN A 88 4.41 8.05 4.35
C ASN A 88 3.40 7.01 4.81
N ILE A 89 3.85 5.78 5.01
CA ILE A 89 2.99 4.63 5.33
C ILE A 89 3.50 3.92 6.57
N GLY A 90 2.59 3.65 7.51
CA GLY A 90 2.90 2.81 8.65
C GLY A 90 3.17 1.37 8.21
N VAL A 91 4.30 0.82 8.58
CA VAL A 91 4.74 -0.53 8.25
C VAL A 91 5.05 -1.35 9.50
N LEU A 92 5.07 -2.66 9.31
CA LEU A 92 5.30 -3.65 10.35
C LEU A 92 6.31 -4.67 9.82
N ASP A 93 7.33 -4.96 10.60
CA ASP A 93 8.18 -6.12 10.38
C ASP A 93 7.42 -7.40 10.76
N SER A 94 7.31 -8.35 9.85
CA SER A 94 6.54 -9.58 10.08
C SER A 94 7.18 -10.54 11.08
N THR A 95 8.49 -10.42 11.31
CA THR A 95 9.27 -11.28 12.21
C THR A 95 9.26 -10.76 13.63
N THR A 96 9.61 -9.49 13.81
CA THR A 96 9.76 -8.86 15.14
C THR A 96 8.49 -8.19 15.63
N LEU A 97 7.52 -7.95 14.73
CA LEU A 97 6.30 -7.17 14.95
C LEU A 97 6.60 -5.70 15.33
N ASP A 98 7.81 -5.24 15.05
CA ASP A 98 8.17 -3.85 15.24
C ASP A 98 7.57 -2.98 14.14
N THR A 99 7.09 -1.81 14.55
CA THR A 99 6.48 -0.85 13.64
C THR A 99 7.45 0.28 13.29
N GLY A 100 7.33 0.76 12.08
CA GLY A 100 8.08 1.90 11.56
C GLY A 100 7.24 2.67 10.55
N ILE A 101 7.87 3.65 9.93
CA ILE A 101 7.26 4.44 8.84
C ILE A 101 8.13 4.24 7.60
N LEU A 102 7.51 3.76 6.52
CA LEU A 102 8.07 3.86 5.19
C LEU A 102 7.92 5.29 4.72
N THR A 103 9.01 5.89 4.29
CA THR A 103 9.06 7.22 3.67
C THR A 103 9.66 7.09 2.29
N GLY A 104 8.95 7.58 1.28
CA GLY A 104 9.46 7.62 -0.09
C GLY A 104 10.66 8.56 -0.21
N ASP A 105 11.60 8.20 -1.06
CA ASP A 105 12.76 9.01 -1.40
C ASP A 105 13.04 8.87 -2.90
N ALA A 106 12.81 9.94 -3.65
CA ALA A 106 12.98 9.92 -5.10
C ALA A 106 14.44 9.64 -5.53
N ALA A 107 15.41 9.92 -4.68
CA ALA A 107 16.82 9.60 -4.95
C ALA A 107 17.11 8.08 -4.90
N MET A 108 16.24 7.31 -4.28
CA MET A 108 16.34 5.85 -4.14
C MET A 108 15.49 5.10 -5.19
N SER A 109 14.85 5.81 -6.11
CA SER A 109 13.90 5.24 -7.06
C SER A 109 14.55 4.33 -8.11
N GLU A 110 15.79 4.62 -8.53
CA GLU A 110 16.52 3.80 -9.50
C GLU A 110 16.72 2.37 -9.01
N ASP A 111 16.92 2.20 -7.70
CA ASP A 111 17.11 0.90 -7.05
C ASP A 111 15.78 0.24 -6.63
N ASN A 112 14.64 0.92 -6.84
CA ASN A 112 13.31 0.50 -6.39
C ASN A 112 13.25 0.28 -4.87
N THR A 113 13.82 1.20 -4.11
CA THR A 113 13.92 1.14 -2.65
C THR A 113 13.20 2.32 -1.99
N ALA A 114 12.89 2.16 -0.72
CA ALA A 114 12.32 3.21 0.12
C ALA A 114 12.97 3.20 1.50
N ARG A 115 12.88 4.33 2.18
CA ARG A 115 13.45 4.47 3.53
C ARG A 115 12.48 3.96 4.59
N LEU A 116 12.99 3.21 5.55
CA LEU A 116 12.29 2.84 6.78
C LEU A 116 12.83 3.70 7.92
N THR A 117 11.93 4.36 8.63
CA THR A 117 12.27 5.27 9.73
C THR A 117 11.50 4.92 11.00
N TYR A 118 11.94 5.46 12.14
CA TYR A 118 11.28 5.31 13.44
C TYR A 118 11.16 3.87 13.97
N LEU A 119 12.06 2.98 13.57
CA LEU A 119 12.20 1.71 14.27
C LEU A 119 12.73 1.94 15.67
N ARG A 120 12.27 1.15 16.63
CA ARG A 120 12.76 1.22 18.02
C ARG A 120 14.23 0.84 18.08
N LEU A 121 15.00 1.52 18.96
CA LEU A 121 16.44 1.24 19.14
C LEU A 121 16.73 -0.22 19.53
N GLN A 122 15.81 -0.86 20.23
CA GLN A 122 15.92 -2.26 20.67
C GLN A 122 15.30 -3.25 19.67
N SER A 123 14.93 -2.79 18.46
CA SER A 123 14.40 -3.68 17.42
C SER A 123 15.45 -4.70 17.02
N GLU A 124 15.02 -5.94 16.85
CA GLU A 124 15.83 -7.04 16.31
C GLU A 124 15.60 -7.24 14.80
N ALA A 125 14.97 -6.26 14.13
CA ALA A 125 14.74 -6.30 12.70
C ALA A 125 16.06 -6.45 11.94
N ALA A 126 16.10 -7.35 10.98
CA ALA A 126 17.30 -7.73 10.24
C ALA A 126 17.07 -7.73 8.73
N ALA A 127 18.16 -7.64 7.99
CA ALA A 127 18.12 -7.79 6.54
C ALA A 127 17.51 -9.14 6.13
N GLY A 128 16.54 -9.09 5.21
CA GLY A 128 15.76 -10.24 4.76
C GLY A 128 14.35 -10.34 5.38
N ASP A 129 14.04 -9.55 6.41
CA ASP A 129 12.73 -9.56 7.02
C ASP A 129 11.67 -8.98 6.07
N LEU A 130 10.50 -9.62 6.05
CA LEU A 130 9.37 -9.18 5.24
C LEU A 130 8.65 -8.01 5.92
N ILE A 131 8.51 -6.92 5.19
CA ILE A 131 7.82 -5.71 5.62
C ILE A 131 6.41 -5.68 5.04
N LEU A 132 5.44 -5.50 5.93
CA LEU A 132 4.01 -5.42 5.63
C LEU A 132 3.47 -4.05 6.04
N THR A 133 2.29 -3.68 5.55
CA THR A 133 1.57 -2.52 6.07
C THR A 133 1.07 -2.81 7.48
N SER A 134 1.17 -1.83 8.38
CA SER A 134 0.78 -1.97 9.78
C SER A 134 -0.71 -1.79 10.04
N GLY A 135 -1.45 -1.21 9.11
CA GLY A 135 -2.85 -0.83 9.30
C GLY A 135 -3.05 0.43 10.14
N TYR A 136 -1.98 1.09 10.57
CA TYR A 136 -2.10 2.38 11.27
C TYR A 136 -2.55 3.47 10.29
N GLY A 137 -3.65 4.13 10.63
CA GLY A 137 -4.31 5.12 9.78
C GLY A 137 -5.31 4.45 8.83
N GLU A 138 -6.54 4.47 9.15
CA GLU A 138 -7.75 3.77 8.64
C GLU A 138 -7.86 3.55 7.11
N GLN A 139 -6.98 4.13 6.30
CA GLN A 139 -7.05 4.07 4.83
C GLN A 139 -6.31 2.89 4.20
N ILE A 140 -5.28 2.35 4.87
CA ILE A 140 -4.45 1.26 4.33
C ILE A 140 -4.64 0.01 5.19
N PRO A 141 -5.13 -1.10 4.61
CA PRO A 141 -5.27 -2.36 5.33
C PRO A 141 -3.94 -2.84 5.90
N GLN A 142 -4.00 -3.54 7.03
CA GLN A 142 -2.84 -4.26 7.55
C GLN A 142 -2.52 -5.48 6.68
N GLY A 143 -1.25 -5.81 6.56
CA GLY A 143 -0.79 -7.07 5.99
C GLY A 143 -0.53 -7.04 4.48
N LEU A 144 -0.62 -5.89 3.81
CA LEU A 144 -0.18 -5.77 2.43
C LEU A 144 1.35 -5.88 2.35
N THR A 145 1.85 -6.71 1.46
CA THR A 145 3.28 -6.83 1.21
C THR A 145 3.84 -5.51 0.68
N VAL A 146 4.87 -4.99 1.32
CA VAL A 146 5.61 -3.80 0.91
C VAL A 146 6.93 -4.20 0.24
N GLY A 147 7.73 -5.01 0.91
CA GLY A 147 9.03 -5.42 0.43
C GLY A 147 9.83 -6.18 1.48
N TYR A 148 11.12 -6.18 1.32
CA TYR A 148 12.05 -6.83 2.24
C TYR A 148 13.05 -5.82 2.77
N LEU A 149 13.36 -5.92 4.04
CA LEU A 149 14.38 -5.09 4.67
C LEU A 149 15.75 -5.50 4.11
N SER A 150 16.50 -4.56 3.53
CA SER A 150 17.82 -4.82 2.97
C SER A 150 18.94 -4.37 3.89
N GLU A 151 18.73 -3.29 4.62
CA GLU A 151 19.72 -2.72 5.52
C GLU A 151 19.05 -2.10 6.75
N VAL A 152 19.72 -2.19 7.91
CA VAL A 152 19.33 -1.52 9.16
C VAL A 152 20.55 -0.84 9.74
N SER A 153 20.40 0.41 10.14
CA SER A 153 21.46 1.21 10.73
C SER A 153 20.91 2.13 11.82
N LEU A 154 21.81 2.69 12.62
CA LEU A 154 21.44 3.67 13.61
C LEU A 154 21.14 5.02 12.90
N ALA A 155 19.99 5.60 13.17
CA ALA A 155 19.65 6.92 12.65
C ALA A 155 20.65 7.98 13.13
N ALA A 156 20.85 9.03 12.35
CA ALA A 156 21.78 10.11 12.67
C ALA A 156 21.52 10.79 14.03
N THR A 157 20.29 10.72 14.52
CA THR A 157 19.87 11.23 15.84
C THR A 157 20.33 10.34 16.99
N GLY A 158 20.71 9.07 16.73
CA GLY A 158 21.06 8.07 17.74
C GLY A 158 19.89 7.58 18.60
N LEU A 159 18.66 7.96 18.30
CA LEU A 159 17.47 7.66 19.11
C LEU A 159 16.60 6.53 18.54
N THR A 160 16.72 6.25 17.26
CA THR A 160 15.95 5.24 16.53
C THR A 160 16.86 4.50 15.56
N LEU A 161 16.37 3.36 15.05
CA LEU A 161 16.96 2.72 13.88
C LEU A 161 16.24 3.21 12.62
N GLU A 162 16.97 3.20 11.52
CA GLU A 162 16.46 3.40 10.17
C GLU A 162 16.94 2.27 9.27
N GLY A 163 16.26 2.06 8.15
CA GLY A 163 16.62 1.01 7.21
C GLY A 163 16.23 1.34 5.79
N VAL A 164 16.57 0.43 4.91
CA VAL A 164 16.22 0.46 3.49
C VAL A 164 15.33 -0.75 3.20
N ILE A 165 14.23 -0.52 2.51
CA ILE A 165 13.30 -1.56 2.07
C ILE A 165 13.44 -1.72 0.55
N ASP A 166 13.77 -2.93 0.10
CA ASP A 166 13.65 -3.32 -1.30
C ASP A 166 12.18 -3.59 -1.59
N LEU A 167 11.57 -2.75 -2.42
CA LEU A 167 10.15 -2.82 -2.73
C LEU A 167 9.83 -4.01 -3.62
N SER A 168 8.80 -4.80 -3.24
CA SER A 168 8.38 -5.98 -4.01
C SER A 168 7.70 -5.61 -5.32
N ALA A 169 6.96 -4.51 -5.36
CA ALA A 169 6.28 -4.03 -6.56
C ALA A 169 7.16 -3.01 -7.31
N ARG A 170 7.19 -3.14 -8.65
CA ARG A 170 7.89 -2.22 -9.54
C ARG A 170 6.89 -1.44 -10.39
N PRO A 171 6.82 -0.12 -10.25
CA PRO A 171 5.86 0.71 -11.00
C PRO A 171 6.01 0.59 -12.51
N GLU A 172 7.24 0.45 -13.02
CA GLU A 172 7.50 0.37 -14.46
C GLU A 172 6.86 -0.87 -15.12
N ASN A 173 6.68 -1.93 -14.34
CA ASN A 173 6.09 -3.19 -14.80
C ASN A 173 4.57 -3.24 -14.60
N ALA A 174 4.00 -2.26 -13.89
CA ALA A 174 2.58 -2.22 -13.59
C ALA A 174 1.77 -1.91 -14.85
N ARG A 175 0.96 -2.86 -15.31
CA ARG A 175 0.00 -2.68 -16.40
C ARG A 175 -1.43 -2.74 -15.92
N GLN A 176 -1.70 -3.66 -15.02
CA GLN A 176 -2.97 -3.82 -14.31
C GLN A 176 -2.69 -3.68 -12.82
N VAL A 177 -3.53 -2.90 -12.15
CA VAL A 177 -3.46 -2.65 -10.73
C VAL A 177 -4.86 -2.76 -10.12
N PHE A 178 -4.92 -2.85 -8.81
CA PHE A 178 -6.17 -2.82 -8.06
C PHE A 178 -6.12 -1.71 -7.04
N VAL A 179 -7.18 -0.93 -6.96
CA VAL A 179 -7.37 0.04 -5.88
C VAL A 179 -8.22 -0.62 -4.81
N ILE A 180 -7.74 -0.62 -3.58
CA ILE A 180 -8.50 -1.11 -2.43
C ILE A 180 -9.44 -0.01 -1.97
N THR A 181 -10.73 -0.28 -2.00
CA THR A 181 -11.77 0.61 -1.48
C THR A 181 -12.38 0.00 -0.24
N LEU A 182 -12.65 0.83 0.77
CA LEU A 182 -13.39 0.41 1.95
C LEU A 182 -14.87 0.40 1.61
N SER A 183 -15.53 -0.76 1.74
CA SER A 183 -16.98 -0.81 1.66
C SER A 183 -17.57 -0.24 2.94
N LEU A 184 -18.11 0.97 2.89
CA LEU A 184 -18.83 1.61 4.00
C LEU A 184 -20.20 0.98 4.24
N ILE A 185 -20.37 -0.33 4.10
CA ILE A 185 -21.61 -1.00 4.49
C ILE A 185 -21.55 -1.41 5.97
N HIS A 186 -21.43 -0.44 6.86
CA HIS A 186 -21.95 -0.55 8.21
C HIS A 186 -23.24 0.24 8.29
N ILE A 187 -24.31 -0.35 7.75
CA ILE A 187 -25.66 0.04 8.16
C ILE A 187 -25.80 -0.48 9.59
N SER A 188 -25.61 0.39 10.57
CA SER A 188 -26.00 0.12 11.93
C SER A 188 -27.51 -0.18 11.90
N GLU A 189 -27.88 -1.44 12.18
CA GLU A 189 -29.30 -1.78 12.43
C GLU A 189 -29.83 -0.84 13.51
N PRO A 190 -30.98 -0.18 13.28
CA PRO A 190 -31.61 0.58 14.33
C PRO A 190 -32.01 -0.39 15.44
N THR A 191 -31.39 -0.24 16.60
CA THR A 191 -31.79 -0.93 17.83
C THR A 191 -33.31 -0.73 18.01
N ARG A 192 -34.09 -1.78 17.76
CA ARG A 192 -35.52 -1.82 18.17
C ARG A 192 -35.55 -1.69 19.68
N LEU A 193 -35.86 -0.51 20.16
CA LEU A 193 -36.35 -0.33 21.53
C LEU A 193 -37.64 -1.14 21.66
N LEU A 194 -37.57 -2.28 22.34
CA LEU A 194 -38.72 -2.96 22.87
C LEU A 194 -39.28 -2.07 23.99
N SER A 195 -40.30 -1.32 23.69
CA SER A 195 -41.15 -0.73 24.73
C SER A 195 -42.09 -1.82 25.28
N ILE A 196 -42.00 -2.01 26.56
CA ILE A 196 -42.95 -2.78 27.40
C ILE A 196 -44.21 -1.94 27.59
#